data_4effe6dca0f004d6efa50571cbda205f
#
_entry.id   4effe6dca0f004d6efa50571cbda205f
#
_cell.length_a   1.000
_cell.length_b   1.000
_cell.length_c   1.000
_cell.angle_alpha   90.00
_cell.angle_beta   90.00
_cell.angle_gamma   90.00
#
_symmetry.space_group_name_H-M   'P 1'
#
loop_
_entity.id
_entity.type
_entity.pdbx_description
1 polymer ?
#
loop_
_entity_poly.entity_id
_entity_poly.type
_entity_poly.pdbx_seq_one_letter_code
_entity_poly.pdbx_strand_id
1 'polypeptide(L)'
;MLQERIADVSKFVEPDRVRREVYTDGQIFELEMQRIHETVWIYCGHESQIPKAGDYYTLQIGRQPMLMVRGKDRKVHVLYNRCPHRGNMMCGDRHGNTGEQFRCSYHAWQFHHDGTLKNIPMMESGYAGTRVNKGSPELNMKPAARVESYRGFVFASLAPTGPTLKEFLGKSIVAFDDMCDRAPGGEVEVVPNCFRVIQHSNWKLFMENQI
;
A
#
# COMPACT_ATOMS: atom_id res chain seq x y z
N MET A 1 -11.65 21.33 -21.01
CA MET A 1 -11.01 21.07 -22.33
C MET A 1 -9.85 20.06 -22.32
N LEU A 2 -9.02 19.94 -21.27
CA LEU A 2 -7.95 18.93 -21.22
C LEU A 2 -8.44 17.53 -20.78
N GLN A 3 -9.49 17.44 -19.97
CA GLN A 3 -10.10 16.16 -19.52
C GLN A 3 -10.91 15.45 -20.61
N GLU A 4 -11.41 16.16 -21.62
CA GLU A 4 -12.23 15.59 -22.69
C GLU A 4 -11.42 14.83 -23.75
N ARG A 5 -10.10 15.08 -23.86
CA ARG A 5 -9.26 14.49 -24.92
C ARG A 5 -8.88 13.03 -24.67
N ILE A 6 -8.97 12.54 -23.42
CA ILE A 6 -8.59 11.16 -23.04
C ILE A 6 -9.75 10.40 -22.37
N ALA A 7 -10.99 10.84 -22.56
CA ALA A 7 -12.16 10.16 -22.02
C ALA A 7 -12.31 8.73 -22.58
N ASP A 8 -11.77 8.47 -23.76
CA ASP A 8 -11.86 7.19 -24.45
C ASP A 8 -10.45 6.69 -24.83
N VAL A 9 -9.85 5.92 -23.93
CA VAL A 9 -8.54 5.28 -24.15
C VAL A 9 -8.61 4.12 -25.15
N SER A 10 -9.81 3.63 -25.51
CA SER A 10 -9.98 2.53 -26.44
C SER A 10 -9.45 2.86 -27.84
N LYS A 11 -9.43 4.14 -28.21
CA LYS A 11 -8.89 4.63 -29.48
C LYS A 11 -7.38 4.48 -29.65
N PHE A 12 -6.66 4.17 -28.57
CA PHE A 12 -5.21 3.98 -28.59
C PHE A 12 -4.82 2.50 -28.72
N VAL A 13 -5.80 1.58 -28.66
CA VAL A 13 -5.57 0.13 -28.74
C VAL A 13 -6.40 -0.42 -29.90
N GLU A 14 -5.72 -1.02 -30.86
CA GLU A 14 -6.30 -1.70 -32.01
C GLU A 14 -5.94 -3.20 -31.94
N PRO A 15 -6.61 -4.10 -32.65
CA PRO A 15 -6.36 -5.53 -32.54
C PRO A 15 -4.92 -5.95 -32.86
N ASP A 16 -4.22 -5.20 -33.70
CA ASP A 16 -2.87 -5.49 -34.20
C ASP A 16 -1.80 -4.49 -33.73
N ARG A 17 -2.18 -3.45 -32.99
CA ARG A 17 -1.22 -2.43 -32.53
C ARG A 17 -1.74 -1.64 -31.33
N VAL A 18 -0.80 -1.11 -30.58
CA VAL A 18 -1.01 -0.15 -29.50
C VAL A 18 -0.23 1.13 -29.82
N ARG A 19 -0.89 2.26 -29.73
CA ARG A 19 -0.25 3.55 -29.95
C ARG A 19 0.73 3.87 -28.82
N ARG A 20 1.88 4.44 -29.14
CA ARG A 20 2.93 4.77 -28.17
C ARG A 20 2.47 5.70 -27.04
N GLU A 21 1.46 6.54 -27.30
CA GLU A 21 0.86 7.45 -26.31
C GLU A 21 0.37 6.73 -25.08
N VAL A 22 -0.08 5.46 -25.20
CA VAL A 22 -0.45 4.59 -24.07
C VAL A 22 0.69 4.48 -23.05
N TYR A 23 1.93 4.55 -23.51
CA TYR A 23 3.12 4.40 -22.65
C TYR A 23 3.78 5.74 -22.30
N THR A 24 3.56 6.80 -23.07
CA THR A 24 4.34 8.04 -22.98
C THR A 24 3.51 9.26 -22.61
N ASP A 25 2.17 9.20 -22.70
CA ASP A 25 1.32 10.35 -22.39
C ASP A 25 1.12 10.49 -20.88
N GLY A 26 1.48 11.67 -20.34
CA GLY A 26 1.35 11.95 -18.91
C GLY A 26 -0.09 11.99 -18.42
N GLN A 27 -1.07 12.31 -19.29
CA GLN A 27 -2.49 12.34 -18.89
C GLN A 27 -3.04 10.92 -18.77
N ILE A 28 -2.61 9.99 -19.61
CA ILE A 28 -2.93 8.55 -19.46
C ILE A 28 -2.37 8.05 -18.15
N PHE A 29 -1.12 8.40 -17.83
CA PHE A 29 -0.51 8.05 -16.55
C PHE A 29 -1.30 8.59 -15.34
N GLU A 30 -1.79 9.83 -15.40
CA GLU A 30 -2.64 10.38 -14.33
C GLU A 30 -3.97 9.60 -14.19
N LEU A 31 -4.58 9.17 -15.30
CA LEU A 31 -5.77 8.32 -15.26
C LEU A 31 -5.47 6.94 -14.66
N GLU A 32 -4.31 6.36 -14.94
CA GLU A 32 -3.87 5.10 -14.35
C GLU A 32 -3.70 5.21 -12.83
N MET A 33 -3.06 6.30 -12.36
CA MET A 33 -2.95 6.56 -10.93
C MET A 33 -4.33 6.58 -10.26
N GLN A 34 -5.28 7.32 -10.83
CA GLN A 34 -6.62 7.49 -10.26
C GLN A 34 -7.49 6.24 -10.38
N ARG A 35 -7.48 5.57 -11.55
CA ARG A 35 -8.44 4.49 -11.86
C ARG A 35 -7.91 3.10 -11.53
N ILE A 36 -6.60 2.94 -11.47
CA ILE A 36 -5.95 1.66 -11.16
C ILE A 36 -5.33 1.74 -9.77
N HIS A 37 -4.20 2.43 -9.62
CA HIS A 37 -3.41 2.36 -8.40
C HIS A 37 -4.12 2.88 -7.14
N GLU A 38 -5.00 3.88 -7.27
CA GLU A 38 -5.75 4.44 -6.15
C GLU A 38 -7.11 3.77 -5.92
N THR A 39 -7.53 2.87 -6.82
CA THR A 39 -8.90 2.34 -6.79
C THR A 39 -8.96 0.83 -6.61
N VAL A 40 -8.08 0.06 -7.27
CA VAL A 40 -8.16 -1.39 -7.23
C VAL A 40 -7.41 -1.98 -6.01
N TRP A 41 -7.52 -3.28 -5.83
CA TRP A 41 -6.69 -4.01 -4.87
C TRP A 41 -5.26 -4.13 -5.37
N ILE A 42 -4.31 -3.67 -4.57
CA ILE A 42 -2.88 -3.73 -4.88
C ILE A 42 -2.21 -4.71 -3.91
N TYR A 43 -1.41 -5.61 -4.43
CA TYR A 43 -0.61 -6.53 -3.63
C TYR A 43 0.44 -5.75 -2.82
N CYS A 44 0.44 -5.95 -1.51
CA CYS A 44 1.31 -5.24 -0.57
C CYS A 44 2.48 -6.07 -0.09
N GLY A 45 2.33 -7.38 -0.08
CA GLY A 45 3.32 -8.32 0.46
C GLY A 45 2.65 -9.55 1.05
N HIS A 46 3.44 -10.38 1.71
CA HIS A 46 2.97 -11.60 2.35
C HIS A 46 3.13 -11.52 3.87
N GLU A 47 2.22 -12.14 4.61
CA GLU A 47 2.20 -12.12 6.08
C GLU A 47 3.49 -12.68 6.70
N SER A 48 4.17 -13.61 6.02
CA SER A 48 5.46 -14.15 6.45
C SER A 48 6.60 -13.13 6.49
N GLN A 49 6.44 -11.98 5.82
CA GLN A 49 7.43 -10.90 5.86
C GLN A 49 7.34 -10.06 7.13
N ILE A 50 6.22 -10.21 7.88
CA ILE A 50 5.94 -9.49 9.13
C ILE A 50 5.40 -10.45 10.19
N PRO A 51 6.17 -11.51 10.60
CA PRO A 51 5.68 -12.58 11.45
C PRO A 51 5.41 -12.15 12.91
N LYS A 52 6.10 -11.12 13.39
CA LYS A 52 6.05 -10.70 14.81
C LYS A 52 5.39 -9.32 14.92
N ALA A 53 4.75 -9.07 16.06
CA ALA A 53 4.23 -7.73 16.37
C ALA A 53 5.34 -6.66 16.25
N GLY A 54 5.01 -5.58 15.58
CA GLY A 54 5.93 -4.50 15.26
C GLY A 54 6.77 -4.70 13.98
N ASP A 55 6.81 -5.93 13.42
CA ASP A 55 7.45 -6.13 12.12
C ASP A 55 6.71 -5.34 11.05
N TYR A 56 7.48 -4.68 10.20
CA TYR A 56 6.94 -3.89 9.11
C TYR A 56 7.67 -4.12 7.78
N TYR A 57 6.98 -3.83 6.70
CA TYR A 57 7.49 -3.83 5.34
C TYR A 57 6.98 -2.57 4.62
N THR A 58 7.90 -1.77 4.04
CA THR A 58 7.54 -0.56 3.29
C THR A 58 7.31 -0.87 1.82
N LEU A 59 6.30 -0.24 1.25
CA LEU A 59 5.89 -0.43 -0.14
C LEU A 59 5.37 0.89 -0.72
N GLN A 60 4.97 0.86 -1.97
CA GLN A 60 4.36 2.00 -2.65
C GLN A 60 3.08 1.56 -3.34
N ILE A 61 2.00 2.31 -3.14
CA ILE A 61 0.76 2.18 -3.90
C ILE A 61 0.58 3.45 -4.72
N GLY A 62 0.72 3.34 -6.02
CA GLY A 62 0.77 4.51 -6.90
C GLY A 62 1.90 5.46 -6.46
N ARG A 63 1.53 6.67 -6.06
CA ARG A 63 2.48 7.69 -5.54
C ARG A 63 2.57 7.72 -4.01
N GLN A 64 1.81 6.88 -3.32
CA GLN A 64 1.73 6.93 -1.87
C GLN A 64 2.74 5.97 -1.24
N PRO A 65 3.67 6.48 -0.41
CA PRO A 65 4.49 5.61 0.42
C PRO A 65 3.59 4.99 1.48
N MET A 66 3.61 3.67 1.53
CA MET A 66 2.80 2.87 2.44
C MET A 66 3.69 1.97 3.29
N LEU A 67 3.16 1.46 4.36
CA LEU A 67 3.79 0.41 5.15
C LEU A 67 2.75 -0.64 5.57
N MET A 68 3.15 -1.88 5.48
CA MET A 68 2.44 -3.04 6.01
C MET A 68 3.07 -3.37 7.36
N VAL A 69 2.28 -3.58 8.40
CA VAL A 69 2.77 -3.84 9.76
C VAL A 69 1.94 -4.90 10.46
N ARG A 70 2.59 -5.75 11.26
CA ARG A 70 1.90 -6.66 12.19
C ARG A 70 1.57 -5.91 13.47
N GLY A 71 0.30 -5.75 13.76
CA GLY A 71 -0.18 -5.16 15.01
C GLY A 71 0.03 -6.07 16.23
N LYS A 72 -0.06 -5.49 17.43
CA LYS A 72 -0.14 -6.23 18.68
C LYS A 72 -1.42 -7.08 18.80
N ASP A 73 -2.47 -6.68 18.09
CA ASP A 73 -3.71 -7.43 17.90
C ASP A 73 -3.56 -8.62 16.94
N ARG A 74 -2.32 -8.87 16.47
CA ARG A 74 -1.94 -9.89 15.49
C ARG A 74 -2.52 -9.68 14.08
N LYS A 75 -3.24 -8.58 13.85
CA LYS A 75 -3.75 -8.22 12.53
C LYS A 75 -2.67 -7.54 11.68
N VAL A 76 -2.86 -7.62 10.38
CA VAL A 76 -2.08 -6.84 9.42
C VAL A 76 -2.76 -5.49 9.21
N HIS A 77 -2.01 -4.43 9.36
CA HIS A 77 -2.43 -3.08 9.03
C HIS A 77 -1.61 -2.56 7.86
N VAL A 78 -2.24 -1.81 6.97
CA VAL A 78 -1.56 -1.09 5.88
C VAL A 78 -1.85 0.39 6.05
N LEU A 79 -0.79 1.17 6.31
CA LEU A 79 -0.89 2.59 6.65
C LEU A 79 -0.13 3.44 5.64
N TYR A 80 -0.54 4.69 5.45
CA TYR A 80 0.31 5.67 4.80
C TYR A 80 1.58 5.85 5.64
N ASN A 81 2.74 5.68 5.04
CA ASN A 81 4.05 5.82 5.70
C ASN A 81 4.39 7.29 5.93
N ARG A 82 3.51 7.99 6.63
CA ARG A 82 3.57 9.45 6.81
C ARG A 82 3.05 9.86 8.17
N CYS A 83 3.82 10.67 8.89
CA CYS A 83 3.39 11.29 10.14
C CYS A 83 2.35 12.40 9.85
N PRO A 84 1.18 12.39 10.47
CA PRO A 84 0.15 13.41 10.25
C PRO A 84 0.58 14.81 10.71
N HIS A 85 1.59 14.93 11.57
CA HIS A 85 2.08 16.23 12.05
C HIS A 85 2.66 17.10 10.93
N ARG A 86 3.70 16.62 10.23
CA ARG A 86 4.40 17.35 9.16
C ARG A 86 4.86 16.47 8.01
N GLY A 87 4.19 15.36 7.77
CA GLY A 87 4.44 14.51 6.61
C GLY A 87 5.74 13.72 6.63
N ASN A 88 6.49 13.69 7.75
CA ASN A 88 7.72 12.93 7.84
C ASN A 88 7.47 11.44 7.64
N MET A 89 8.36 10.77 6.93
CA MET A 89 8.31 9.32 6.74
C MET A 89 8.51 8.61 8.09
N MET A 90 7.63 7.66 8.40
CA MET A 90 7.66 6.93 9.69
C MET A 90 8.73 5.85 9.71
N CYS A 91 8.82 5.06 8.65
CA CYS A 91 9.79 3.98 8.47
C CYS A 91 10.55 4.22 7.16
N GLY A 92 11.85 4.48 7.26
CA GLY A 92 12.72 4.73 6.10
C GLY A 92 13.27 3.46 5.48
N ASP A 93 13.48 2.43 6.30
CA ASP A 93 14.00 1.15 5.85
C ASP A 93 12.91 0.31 5.20
N ARG A 94 13.32 -0.62 4.33
CA ARG A 94 12.40 -1.50 3.61
C ARG A 94 11.64 -2.44 4.54
N HIS A 95 12.26 -2.94 5.57
CA HIS A 95 11.69 -3.80 6.59
C HIS A 95 12.42 -3.59 7.91
N GLY A 96 11.78 -3.96 8.99
CA GLY A 96 12.33 -3.87 10.34
C GLY A 96 11.27 -4.15 11.39
N ASN A 97 11.59 -3.83 12.63
CA ASN A 97 10.66 -3.94 13.74
C ASN A 97 10.63 -2.63 14.53
N THR A 98 9.45 -2.09 14.75
CA THR A 98 9.24 -0.83 15.49
C THR A 98 9.13 -1.01 17.01
N GLY A 99 9.25 -2.25 17.49
CA GLY A 99 9.02 -2.58 18.89
C GLY A 99 7.56 -2.41 19.27
N GLU A 100 7.32 -1.64 20.32
CA GLU A 100 5.99 -1.48 20.91
C GLU A 100 5.06 -0.54 20.15
N GLN A 101 5.62 0.32 19.26
CA GLN A 101 4.90 1.43 18.64
C GLN A 101 5.71 2.13 17.57
N PHE A 102 5.07 2.84 16.69
CA PHE A 102 5.76 3.81 15.84
C PHE A 102 6.20 5.04 16.63
N ARG A 103 7.38 5.56 16.32
CA ARG A 103 7.87 6.83 16.82
C ARG A 103 8.44 7.66 15.67
N CYS A 104 7.81 8.80 15.40
CA CYS A 104 8.30 9.72 14.37
C CYS A 104 9.69 10.25 14.76
N SER A 105 10.64 10.14 13.83
CA SER A 105 12.02 10.60 14.04
C SER A 105 12.14 12.13 14.12
N TYR A 106 11.12 12.87 13.61
CA TYR A 106 11.18 14.32 13.56
C TYR A 106 10.80 14.98 14.90
N HIS A 107 9.58 14.74 15.40
CA HIS A 107 9.10 15.37 16.67
C HIS A 107 8.61 14.34 17.68
N ALA A 108 9.02 13.09 17.52
CA ALA A 108 8.78 11.99 18.45
C ALA A 108 7.30 11.69 18.76
N TRP A 109 6.35 12.08 17.87
CA TRP A 109 4.97 11.64 17.97
C TRP A 109 4.92 10.12 17.91
N GLN A 110 4.07 9.51 18.71
CA GLN A 110 4.00 8.06 18.86
C GLN A 110 2.61 7.56 18.44
N PHE A 111 2.61 6.42 17.74
CA PHE A 111 1.37 5.82 17.23
C PHE A 111 1.38 4.32 17.50
N HIS A 112 0.21 3.77 17.76
CA HIS A 112 0.01 2.32 17.74
C HIS A 112 0.18 1.76 16.33
N HIS A 113 0.29 0.43 16.20
CA HIS A 113 0.47 -0.22 14.90
C HIS A 113 -0.77 -0.15 14.00
N ASP A 114 -1.95 0.11 14.57
CA ASP A 114 -3.18 0.40 13.82
C ASP A 114 -3.26 1.86 13.30
N GLY A 115 -2.23 2.66 13.60
CA GLY A 115 -2.15 4.07 13.21
C GLY A 115 -2.71 5.05 14.23
N THR A 116 -3.40 4.61 15.29
CA THR A 116 -3.97 5.52 16.28
C THR A 116 -2.89 6.27 17.06
N LEU A 117 -3.13 7.56 17.28
CA LEU A 117 -2.21 8.41 18.02
C LEU A 117 -2.11 7.96 19.48
N LYS A 118 -0.90 7.63 19.92
CA LYS A 118 -0.63 7.21 21.30
C LYS A 118 -0.16 8.35 22.18
N ASN A 119 0.80 9.13 21.70
CA ASN A 119 1.38 10.21 22.50
C ASN A 119 2.00 11.33 21.65
N ILE A 120 1.89 12.54 22.17
CA ILE A 120 2.57 13.73 21.65
C ILE A 120 3.46 14.24 22.78
N PRO A 121 4.79 14.29 22.58
CA PRO A 121 5.70 14.85 23.57
C PRO A 121 5.36 16.34 23.87
N MET A 122 5.51 16.75 25.10
CA MET A 122 5.27 18.14 25.54
C MET A 122 3.88 18.64 25.19
N MET A 123 2.86 17.79 25.24
CA MET A 123 1.49 18.11 24.84
C MET A 123 0.96 19.35 25.55
N GLU A 124 1.16 19.44 26.88
CA GLU A 124 0.63 20.52 27.71
C GLU A 124 1.35 21.87 27.48
N SER A 125 2.66 21.82 27.24
CA SER A 125 3.46 23.05 27.06
C SER A 125 3.56 23.49 25.60
N GLY A 126 3.57 22.54 24.66
CA GLY A 126 3.75 22.84 23.24
C GLY A 126 2.46 23.06 22.44
N TYR A 127 1.34 22.52 22.93
CA TYR A 127 0.06 22.54 22.20
C TYR A 127 -1.12 23.12 23.02
N ALA A 128 -0.85 23.70 24.21
CA ALA A 128 -1.87 24.36 25.01
C ALA A 128 -2.62 25.43 24.20
N GLY A 129 -3.93 25.43 24.29
CA GLY A 129 -4.78 26.36 23.56
C GLY A 129 -4.92 26.13 22.06
N THR A 130 -4.33 25.06 21.53
CA THR A 130 -4.49 24.64 20.13
C THR A 130 -5.60 23.59 19.96
N ARG A 131 -5.97 23.28 18.71
CA ARG A 131 -6.92 22.20 18.38
C ARG A 131 -6.30 20.81 18.50
N VAL A 132 -5.00 20.69 18.76
CA VAL A 132 -4.29 19.40 18.87
C VAL A 132 -4.67 18.73 20.18
N ASN A 133 -5.37 17.61 20.09
CA ASN A 133 -5.68 16.76 21.25
C ASN A 133 -5.58 15.26 20.86
N LYS A 134 -5.27 14.41 21.84
CA LYS A 134 -5.03 12.96 21.59
C LYS A 134 -6.25 12.21 21.08
N GLY A 135 -7.45 12.74 21.22
CA GLY A 135 -8.69 12.09 20.78
C GLY A 135 -9.11 12.44 19.34
N SER A 136 -8.36 13.32 18.68
CA SER A 136 -8.70 13.78 17.32
C SER A 136 -8.30 12.77 16.27
N PRO A 137 -9.26 12.15 15.53
CA PRO A 137 -8.96 11.13 14.52
C PRO A 137 -8.06 11.63 13.39
N GLU A 138 -8.10 12.91 13.06
CA GLU A 138 -7.26 13.56 12.04
C GLU A 138 -5.77 13.55 12.40
N LEU A 139 -5.43 13.30 13.67
CA LEU A 139 -4.05 13.17 14.15
C LEU A 139 -3.53 11.72 14.10
N ASN A 140 -4.35 10.77 13.70
CA ASN A 140 -3.94 9.39 13.47
C ASN A 140 -3.17 9.26 12.15
N MET A 141 -2.27 8.29 12.07
CA MET A 141 -1.75 7.86 10.77
C MET A 141 -2.91 7.32 9.92
N LYS A 142 -2.97 7.74 8.67
CA LYS A 142 -4.06 7.34 7.78
C LYS A 142 -3.91 5.86 7.37
N PRO A 143 -4.88 4.98 7.60
CA PRO A 143 -4.87 3.63 7.07
C PRO A 143 -5.25 3.61 5.58
N ALA A 144 -4.86 2.55 4.87
CA ALA A 144 -5.50 2.20 3.61
C ALA A 144 -7.01 1.99 3.87
N ALA A 145 -7.83 2.34 2.89
CA ALA A 145 -9.28 2.30 3.08
C ALA A 145 -9.82 0.88 3.28
N ARG A 146 -9.18 -0.10 2.62
CA ARG A 146 -9.50 -1.51 2.77
C ARG A 146 -8.22 -2.33 2.76
N VAL A 147 -8.15 -3.35 3.63
CA VAL A 147 -7.04 -4.31 3.72
C VAL A 147 -7.64 -5.69 3.87
N GLU A 148 -7.26 -6.62 3.01
CA GLU A 148 -7.65 -8.02 3.08
C GLU A 148 -6.44 -8.91 2.82
N SER A 149 -6.47 -10.12 3.36
CA SER A 149 -5.45 -11.14 3.15
C SER A 149 -6.11 -12.41 2.60
N TYR A 150 -5.48 -13.00 1.60
CA TYR A 150 -5.86 -14.30 1.07
C TYR A 150 -4.67 -15.24 1.12
N ARG A 151 -4.76 -16.32 1.89
CA ARG A 151 -3.69 -17.32 2.09
C ARG A 151 -2.31 -16.71 2.40
N GLY A 152 -2.31 -15.62 3.21
CA GLY A 152 -1.10 -14.88 3.56
C GLY A 152 -0.69 -13.78 2.58
N PHE A 153 -1.25 -13.73 1.38
CA PHE A 153 -1.05 -12.63 0.44
C PHE A 153 -1.89 -11.43 0.84
N VAL A 154 -1.24 -10.33 1.19
CA VAL A 154 -1.89 -9.11 1.69
C VAL A 154 -2.14 -8.14 0.54
N PHE A 155 -3.36 -7.63 0.48
CA PHE A 155 -3.77 -6.63 -0.49
C PHE A 155 -4.38 -5.43 0.23
N ALA A 156 -4.21 -4.25 -0.36
CA ALA A 156 -4.84 -3.03 0.10
C ALA A 156 -5.44 -2.23 -1.05
N SER A 157 -6.49 -1.49 -0.76
CA SER A 157 -7.09 -0.52 -1.69
C SER A 157 -7.18 0.83 -1.01
N LEU A 158 -6.88 1.90 -1.75
CA LEU A 158 -7.03 3.27 -1.26
C LEU A 158 -8.47 3.78 -1.43
N ALA A 159 -9.31 3.08 -2.20
CA ALA A 159 -10.72 3.38 -2.37
C ALA A 159 -11.56 2.74 -1.24
N PRO A 160 -12.49 3.50 -0.62
CA PRO A 160 -13.32 2.98 0.47
C PRO A 160 -14.38 1.99 0.00
N THR A 161 -14.71 2.00 -1.30
CA THR A 161 -15.74 1.16 -1.91
C THR A 161 -15.20 0.40 -3.11
N GLY A 162 -15.92 -0.62 -3.55
CA GLY A 162 -15.58 -1.46 -4.70
C GLY A 162 -15.74 -2.95 -4.37
N PRO A 163 -15.38 -3.85 -5.28
CA PRO A 163 -15.51 -5.29 -5.07
C PRO A 163 -14.67 -5.74 -3.85
N THR A 164 -15.09 -6.81 -3.20
CA THR A 164 -14.27 -7.54 -2.22
C THR A 164 -13.00 -8.06 -2.89
N LEU A 165 -11.97 -8.39 -2.12
CA LEU A 165 -10.75 -8.97 -2.68
C LEU A 165 -11.05 -10.25 -3.48
N LYS A 166 -11.93 -11.11 -2.97
CA LYS A 166 -12.31 -12.36 -3.64
C LYS A 166 -12.99 -12.12 -4.99
N GLU A 167 -13.91 -11.18 -5.05
CA GLU A 167 -14.57 -10.78 -6.30
C GLU A 167 -13.57 -10.19 -7.31
N PHE A 168 -12.63 -9.36 -6.82
CA PHE A 168 -11.59 -8.76 -7.65
C PHE A 168 -10.62 -9.81 -8.21
N LEU A 169 -10.16 -10.74 -7.39
CA LEU A 169 -9.28 -11.83 -7.82
C LEU A 169 -9.99 -12.76 -8.81
N GLY A 170 -11.31 -12.98 -8.65
CA GLY A 170 -12.10 -13.79 -9.56
C GLY A 170 -11.45 -15.15 -9.81
N LYS A 171 -11.29 -15.52 -11.08
CA LYS A 171 -10.66 -16.80 -11.46
C LYS A 171 -9.18 -16.89 -11.15
N SER A 172 -8.47 -15.78 -11.01
CA SER A 172 -7.03 -15.80 -10.67
C SER A 172 -6.75 -16.31 -9.24
N ILE A 173 -7.78 -16.41 -8.41
CA ILE A 173 -7.68 -16.99 -7.07
C ILE A 173 -7.12 -18.44 -7.10
N VAL A 174 -7.42 -19.19 -8.17
CA VAL A 174 -6.91 -20.56 -8.37
C VAL A 174 -5.37 -20.60 -8.41
N ALA A 175 -4.72 -19.55 -8.94
CA ALA A 175 -3.26 -19.52 -8.98
C ALA A 175 -2.65 -19.40 -7.57
N PHE A 176 -3.30 -18.68 -6.66
CA PHE A 176 -2.88 -18.61 -5.26
C PHE A 176 -3.12 -19.93 -4.54
N ASP A 177 -4.25 -20.58 -4.80
CA ASP A 177 -4.57 -21.89 -4.24
C ASP A 177 -3.56 -22.94 -4.71
N ASP A 178 -3.33 -23.05 -6.01
CA ASP A 178 -2.35 -23.98 -6.59
C ASP A 178 -0.93 -23.77 -6.03
N MET A 179 -0.54 -22.51 -5.81
CA MET A 179 0.76 -22.20 -5.23
C MET A 179 0.87 -22.71 -3.80
N CYS A 180 -0.13 -22.44 -2.97
CA CYS A 180 -0.15 -22.84 -1.57
C CYS A 180 -0.35 -24.36 -1.41
N ASP A 181 -1.25 -24.96 -2.18
CA ASP A 181 -1.58 -26.39 -2.06
C ASP A 181 -0.44 -27.32 -2.46
N ARG A 182 0.55 -26.84 -3.21
CA ARG A 182 1.80 -27.57 -3.50
C ARG A 182 2.75 -27.62 -2.30
N ALA A 183 2.62 -26.73 -1.34
CA ALA A 183 3.43 -26.73 -0.14
C ALA A 183 2.94 -27.80 0.85
N PRO A 184 3.84 -28.53 1.54
CA PRO A 184 3.46 -29.61 2.46
C PRO A 184 2.47 -29.19 3.58
N GLY A 185 2.54 -27.92 4.01
CA GLY A 185 1.65 -27.34 5.02
C GLY A 185 0.48 -26.55 4.46
N GLY A 186 0.34 -26.46 3.14
CA GLY A 186 -0.67 -25.59 2.52
C GLY A 186 -0.38 -24.10 2.66
N GLU A 187 0.83 -23.75 3.10
CA GLU A 187 1.28 -22.37 3.31
C GLU A 187 2.60 -22.13 2.60
N VAL A 188 2.81 -20.91 2.14
CA VAL A 188 4.05 -20.45 1.51
C VAL A 188 4.63 -19.30 2.32
N GLU A 189 5.93 -19.08 2.17
CA GLU A 189 6.60 -17.92 2.75
C GLU A 189 7.47 -17.20 1.71
N VAL A 190 7.64 -15.91 1.89
CA VAL A 190 8.54 -15.11 1.07
C VAL A 190 9.94 -15.24 1.64
N VAL A 191 10.88 -15.76 0.82
CA VAL A 191 12.28 -15.85 1.22
C VAL A 191 12.92 -14.46 1.32
N PRO A 192 13.90 -14.27 2.24
CA PRO A 192 14.54 -12.96 2.45
C PRO A 192 15.26 -12.41 1.21
N ASN A 193 15.78 -13.30 0.38
CA ASN A 193 16.57 -12.95 -0.79
C ASN A 193 15.68 -12.81 -2.03
N CYS A 194 15.20 -11.60 -2.29
CA CYS A 194 14.48 -11.30 -3.53
C CYS A 194 15.31 -10.36 -4.41
N PHE A 195 15.28 -10.60 -5.73
CA PHE A 195 15.84 -9.68 -6.70
C PHE A 195 14.91 -8.48 -6.85
N ARG A 196 15.50 -7.29 -6.88
CA ARG A 196 14.79 -6.07 -7.25
C ARG A 196 15.45 -5.52 -8.52
N VAL A 197 14.65 -5.41 -9.56
CA VAL A 197 15.07 -4.79 -10.82
C VAL A 197 14.34 -3.46 -10.96
N ILE A 198 15.08 -2.39 -11.22
CA ILE A 198 14.52 -1.10 -11.61
C ILE A 198 14.53 -1.04 -13.13
N GLN A 199 13.36 -0.93 -13.72
CA GLN A 199 13.21 -0.74 -15.16
C GLN A 199 12.84 0.72 -15.44
N HIS A 200 13.59 1.37 -16.31
CA HIS A 200 13.28 2.73 -16.79
C HIS A 200 12.31 2.66 -17.97
N SER A 201 11.15 2.06 -17.73
CA SER A 201 10.09 1.90 -18.72
C SER A 201 8.71 2.05 -18.08
N ASN A 202 7.69 2.23 -18.90
CA ASN A 202 6.31 2.20 -18.43
C ASN A 202 5.97 0.80 -17.90
N TRP A 203 5.24 0.73 -16.79
CA TRP A 203 4.89 -0.54 -16.12
C TRP A 203 4.13 -1.52 -17.03
N LYS A 204 3.34 -1.01 -18.00
CA LYS A 204 2.59 -1.83 -18.95
C LYS A 204 3.51 -2.66 -19.85
N LEU A 205 4.66 -2.11 -20.26
CA LEU A 205 5.65 -2.86 -21.04
C LEU A 205 6.20 -4.08 -20.28
N PHE A 206 6.35 -3.94 -18.96
CA PHE A 206 6.72 -5.09 -18.14
C PHE A 206 5.63 -6.15 -18.12
N MET A 207 4.37 -5.73 -17.95
CA MET A 207 3.22 -6.65 -17.91
C MET A 207 3.04 -7.38 -19.25
N GLU A 208 3.12 -6.65 -20.37
CA GLU A 208 3.01 -7.23 -21.73
C GLU A 208 4.09 -8.27 -22.03
N ASN A 209 5.26 -8.14 -21.41
CA ASN A 209 6.35 -9.10 -21.57
C ASN A 209 6.19 -10.39 -20.72
N GLN A 210 5.18 -10.43 -19.84
CA GLN A 210 4.89 -11.58 -18.98
C GLN A 210 3.74 -12.46 -19.49
N ILE A 211 3.04 -12.03 -20.54
CA ILE A 211 1.85 -12.71 -21.11
C ILE A 211 2.21 -13.65 -22.24
#